data_b6c47dcfb1eab0a2fdb21ac9e121351a
#
_entry.id   b6c47dcfb1eab0a2fdb21ac9e121351a
#
_cell.length_a   1.000
_cell.length_b   1.000
_cell.length_c   1.000
_cell.angle_alpha   90.00
_cell.angle_beta   90.00
_cell.angle_gamma   90.00
#
_symmetry.space_group_name_H-M   'P 1'
#
loop_
_entity.id
_entity.type
_entity.pdbx_description
1 polymer ?
#
loop_
_entity_poly.entity_id
_entity_poly.type
_entity_poly.pdbx_seq_one_letter_code
_entity_poly.pdbx_strand_id
1 'polypeptide(L)'
;PATWLNARRRTIIVFYRNKKEKIIERLAVARYNIGKSIQSSWDKEKEPNQWKALVDIIASRNPDKIGINFSKHFALADGLVKTDFDELLENLPETYQERLVSAEKLAIGWLETRSKMEMKLYKKLVKITHDIIDEAFSANVIQTGITTTEDIVWFMRQKVTDLGLETWFHP
;
A
#
# COMPACT_ATOMS: atom_id res chain seq x y z
N PRO A 1 -6.94 3.25 -2.53
CA PRO A 1 -5.63 2.60 -2.53
C PRO A 1 -5.74 1.08 -2.57
N ALA A 2 -4.72 0.43 -3.15
CA ALA A 2 -4.71 -1.02 -3.30
C ALA A 2 -4.73 -1.79 -1.95
N THR A 3 -4.32 -1.16 -0.88
CA THR A 3 -4.29 -1.73 0.48
C THR A 3 -5.67 -2.15 1.04
N TRP A 4 -6.74 -1.63 0.48
CA TRP A 4 -8.12 -1.97 0.87
C TRP A 4 -8.72 -3.09 0.01
N LEU A 5 -7.96 -3.63 -0.95
CA LEU A 5 -8.41 -4.70 -1.81
C LEU A 5 -8.20 -6.04 -1.11
N ASN A 6 -9.28 -6.61 -0.59
CA ASN A 6 -9.27 -7.95 -0.04
C ASN A 6 -9.30 -8.97 -1.19
N ALA A 7 -8.14 -9.25 -1.78
CA ALA A 7 -8.01 -10.20 -2.86
C ALA A 7 -7.88 -11.62 -2.29
N ARG A 8 -8.92 -12.43 -2.41
CA ARG A 8 -8.91 -13.86 -2.04
C ARG A 8 -8.20 -14.76 -3.05
N ARG A 9 -7.78 -14.19 -4.19
CA ARG A 9 -7.11 -14.90 -5.29
C ARG A 9 -5.99 -14.03 -5.83
N ARG A 10 -5.02 -14.66 -6.49
CA ARG A 10 -3.94 -13.94 -7.16
C ARG A 10 -4.51 -12.82 -8.03
N THR A 11 -4.07 -11.62 -7.78
CA THR A 11 -4.46 -10.40 -8.47
C THR A 11 -3.20 -9.66 -8.87
N ILE A 12 -2.97 -9.51 -10.16
CA ILE A 12 -1.81 -8.80 -10.69
C ILE A 12 -2.28 -7.42 -11.16
N ILE A 13 -1.68 -6.38 -10.61
CA ILE A 13 -1.95 -5.00 -11.02
C ILE A 13 -0.74 -4.49 -11.78
N VAL A 14 -0.98 -3.92 -12.95
CA VAL A 14 0.05 -3.37 -13.83
C VAL A 14 -0.15 -1.87 -13.97
N PHE A 15 0.89 -1.12 -13.65
CA PHE A 15 0.99 0.30 -13.96
C PHE A 15 2.03 0.50 -15.06
N TYR A 16 1.61 0.96 -16.21
CA TYR A 16 2.51 1.23 -17.33
C TYR A 16 2.56 2.72 -17.64
N ARG A 17 3.78 3.28 -17.62
CA ARG A 17 4.03 4.67 -18.02
C ARG A 17 4.20 4.75 -19.52
N ASN A 18 3.15 5.11 -20.22
CA ASN A 18 3.20 5.40 -21.65
C ASN A 18 3.86 6.77 -21.87
N LYS A 19 5.13 6.75 -22.31
CA LYS A 19 5.93 7.98 -22.50
C LYS A 19 5.43 8.80 -23.68
N LYS A 20 4.84 8.19 -24.71
CA LYS A 20 4.34 8.86 -25.93
C LYS A 20 3.08 9.67 -25.60
N GLU A 21 2.13 9.04 -24.93
CA GLU A 21 0.85 9.65 -24.57
C GLU A 21 0.88 10.43 -23.26
N LYS A 22 1.99 10.34 -22.51
CA LYS A 22 2.19 10.96 -21.19
C LYS A 22 1.14 10.56 -20.15
N ILE A 23 0.61 9.35 -20.26
CA ILE A 23 -0.38 8.77 -19.34
C ILE A 23 0.19 7.59 -18.56
N ILE A 24 -0.50 7.23 -17.49
CA ILE A 24 -0.28 5.98 -16.76
C ILE A 24 -1.48 5.08 -17.01
N GLU A 25 -1.24 4.01 -17.76
CA GLU A 25 -2.21 2.94 -17.94
C GLU A 25 -2.31 2.14 -16.63
N ARG A 26 -3.52 1.77 -16.27
CA ARG A 26 -3.83 0.96 -15.08
C ARG A 26 -4.59 -0.26 -15.53
N LEU A 27 -3.96 -1.41 -15.40
CA LEU A 27 -4.49 -2.67 -15.87
C LEU A 27 -4.49 -3.68 -14.74
N ALA A 28 -5.38 -4.66 -14.81
CA ALA A 28 -5.35 -5.81 -13.92
C ALA A 28 -5.38 -7.10 -14.72
N VAL A 29 -4.54 -8.04 -14.36
CA VAL A 29 -4.69 -9.44 -14.76
C VAL A 29 -5.35 -10.14 -13.59
N ALA A 30 -6.67 -10.04 -13.54
CA ALA A 30 -7.49 -10.49 -12.43
C ALA A 30 -8.82 -11.03 -12.94
N ARG A 31 -9.48 -11.84 -12.13
CA ARG A 31 -10.78 -12.45 -12.50
C ARG A 31 -11.91 -11.42 -12.59
N TYR A 32 -11.77 -10.31 -11.87
CA TYR A 32 -12.76 -9.23 -11.77
C TYR A 32 -12.06 -7.88 -11.80
N ASN A 33 -12.83 -6.83 -12.11
CA ASN A 33 -12.37 -5.47 -11.99
C ASN A 33 -11.94 -5.17 -10.54
N ILE A 34 -10.88 -4.40 -10.39
CA ILE A 34 -10.35 -4.01 -9.08
C ILE A 34 -10.91 -2.63 -8.74
N GLY A 35 -11.95 -2.64 -7.90
CA GLY A 35 -12.69 -1.43 -7.59
C GLY A 35 -13.31 -0.80 -8.84
N LYS A 36 -13.51 0.52 -8.80
CA LYS A 36 -14.11 1.28 -9.91
C LYS A 36 -13.09 1.79 -10.94
N SER A 37 -11.80 1.71 -10.64
CA SER A 37 -10.76 2.44 -11.36
C SER A 37 -9.78 1.58 -12.15
N ILE A 38 -9.73 0.28 -11.90
CA ILE A 38 -8.81 -0.64 -12.59
C ILE A 38 -9.64 -1.78 -13.18
N GLN A 39 -9.75 -1.77 -14.50
CA GLN A 39 -10.48 -2.81 -15.23
C GLN A 39 -9.59 -4.03 -15.42
N SER A 40 -10.22 -5.21 -15.39
CA SER A 40 -9.54 -6.45 -15.77
C SER A 40 -9.26 -6.42 -17.27
N SER A 41 -8.02 -6.73 -17.63
CA SER A 41 -7.56 -6.89 -19.00
C SER A 41 -7.37 -8.37 -19.36
N TRP A 42 -7.82 -9.28 -18.50
CA TRP A 42 -7.67 -10.72 -18.67
C TRP A 42 -8.99 -11.37 -19.09
N ASP A 43 -9.02 -11.87 -20.30
CA ASP A 43 -10.07 -12.73 -20.81
C ASP A 43 -9.67 -14.20 -20.55
N LYS A 44 -10.14 -14.75 -19.44
CA LYS A 44 -9.81 -16.07 -18.96
C LYS A 44 -10.31 -17.19 -19.90
N GLU A 45 -11.35 -16.96 -20.68
CA GLU A 45 -11.89 -17.92 -21.63
C GLU A 45 -10.97 -18.07 -22.86
N LYS A 46 -10.28 -16.99 -23.23
CA LYS A 46 -9.30 -17.01 -24.32
C LYS A 46 -7.92 -17.46 -23.87
N GLU A 47 -7.49 -17.01 -22.70
CA GLU A 47 -6.19 -17.39 -22.14
C GLU A 47 -6.36 -17.79 -20.65
N PRO A 48 -6.48 -19.08 -20.36
CA PRO A 48 -6.67 -19.55 -18.99
C PRO A 48 -5.44 -19.36 -18.09
N ASN A 49 -4.24 -19.19 -18.67
CA ASN A 49 -3.02 -18.94 -17.91
C ASN A 49 -2.85 -17.45 -17.62
N GLN A 50 -2.98 -17.07 -16.35
CA GLN A 50 -2.86 -15.69 -15.89
C GLN A 50 -1.47 -15.09 -16.15
N TRP A 51 -0.40 -15.88 -16.01
CA TRP A 51 0.96 -15.42 -16.26
C TRP A 51 1.19 -15.14 -17.75
N LYS A 52 0.67 -15.98 -18.62
CA LYS A 52 0.76 -15.78 -20.06
C LYS A 52 0.02 -14.50 -20.47
N ALA A 53 -1.16 -14.25 -19.92
CA ALA A 53 -1.88 -12.99 -20.13
C ALA A 53 -1.06 -11.77 -19.68
N LEU A 54 -0.32 -11.87 -18.55
CA LEU A 54 0.61 -10.82 -18.12
C LEU A 54 1.77 -10.64 -19.11
N VAL A 55 2.35 -11.73 -19.57
CA VAL A 55 3.46 -11.69 -20.54
C VAL A 55 3.02 -11.03 -21.85
N ASP A 56 1.82 -11.32 -22.35
CA ASP A 56 1.26 -10.67 -23.54
C ASP A 56 1.10 -9.15 -23.34
N ILE A 57 0.66 -8.73 -22.16
CA ILE A 57 0.60 -7.31 -21.78
C ILE A 57 1.99 -6.67 -21.77
N ILE A 58 2.99 -7.35 -21.22
CA ILE A 58 4.38 -6.87 -21.20
C ILE A 58 4.93 -6.78 -22.62
N ALA A 59 4.75 -7.82 -23.42
CA ALA A 59 5.25 -7.90 -24.79
C ALA A 59 4.66 -6.79 -25.68
N SER A 60 3.36 -6.54 -25.58
CA SER A 60 2.68 -5.48 -26.36
C SER A 60 3.19 -4.07 -26.04
N ARG A 61 3.77 -3.85 -24.87
CA ARG A 61 4.28 -2.56 -24.39
C ARG A 61 5.79 -2.44 -24.46
N ASN A 62 6.48 -3.58 -24.50
CA ASN A 62 7.93 -3.70 -24.57
C ASN A 62 8.67 -2.70 -23.64
N PRO A 63 8.46 -2.74 -22.33
CA PRO A 63 9.06 -1.78 -21.40
C PRO A 63 10.57 -1.98 -21.26
N ASP A 64 11.30 -0.89 -21.05
CA ASP A 64 12.76 -0.93 -20.79
C ASP A 64 13.07 -1.54 -19.40
N LYS A 65 12.16 -1.36 -18.42
CA LYS A 65 12.28 -1.85 -17.05
C LYS A 65 10.94 -2.37 -16.55
N ILE A 66 10.96 -3.45 -15.80
CA ILE A 66 9.80 -4.08 -15.19
C ILE A 66 10.00 -4.09 -13.68
N GLY A 67 9.28 -3.22 -12.99
CA GLY A 67 9.31 -3.15 -11.53
C GLY A 67 8.45 -4.23 -10.91
N ILE A 68 9.02 -5.03 -10.03
CA ILE A 68 8.31 -6.05 -9.25
C ILE A 68 8.49 -5.81 -7.74
N ASN A 69 7.56 -6.30 -6.94
CA ASN A 69 7.48 -6.02 -5.51
C ASN A 69 8.43 -6.92 -4.71
N PHE A 70 9.72 -6.58 -4.73
CA PHE A 70 10.67 -7.12 -3.78
C PHE A 70 11.55 -6.01 -3.18
N SER A 71 11.94 -6.18 -1.93
CA SER A 71 12.81 -5.25 -1.22
C SER A 71 13.68 -5.98 -0.21
N LYS A 72 14.95 -5.67 -0.19
CA LYS A 72 15.89 -6.21 0.78
C LYS A 72 15.76 -5.54 2.17
N HIS A 73 15.29 -4.30 2.20
CA HIS A 73 15.37 -3.44 3.39
C HIS A 73 14.02 -2.94 3.89
N PHE A 74 12.95 -3.06 3.10
CA PHE A 74 11.65 -2.50 3.42
C PHE A 74 10.52 -3.51 3.20
N ALA A 75 10.13 -4.21 4.27
CA ALA A 75 9.18 -5.31 4.23
C ALA A 75 7.83 -4.97 3.56
N LEU A 76 7.34 -3.73 3.72
CA LEU A 76 6.09 -3.29 3.08
C LEU A 76 6.20 -3.17 1.55
N ALA A 77 7.41 -3.16 1.00
CA ALA A 77 7.66 -3.17 -0.44
C ALA A 77 8.03 -4.57 -0.96
N ASP A 78 8.13 -5.58 -0.08
CA ASP A 78 8.48 -6.96 -0.40
C ASP A 78 7.22 -7.84 -0.38
N GLY A 79 6.37 -7.63 -1.37
CA GLY A 79 5.04 -8.25 -1.45
C GLY A 79 4.90 -9.37 -2.47
N LEU A 80 5.96 -9.71 -3.23
CA LEU A 80 5.94 -10.81 -4.19
C LEU A 80 6.42 -12.09 -3.52
N VAL A 81 5.49 -13.03 -3.28
CA VAL A 81 5.84 -14.31 -2.67
C VAL A 81 6.65 -15.19 -3.61
N LYS A 82 7.49 -16.06 -3.03
CA LYS A 82 8.46 -16.91 -3.78
C LYS A 82 7.82 -17.71 -4.91
N THR A 83 6.69 -18.35 -4.66
CA THR A 83 5.98 -19.14 -5.67
C THR A 83 5.53 -18.30 -6.86
N ASP A 84 4.96 -17.09 -6.60
CA ASP A 84 4.54 -16.20 -7.66
C ASP A 84 5.73 -15.64 -8.46
N PHE A 85 6.87 -15.45 -7.80
CA PHE A 85 8.11 -15.05 -8.48
C PHE A 85 8.64 -16.15 -9.40
N ASP A 86 8.67 -17.39 -8.93
CA ASP A 86 9.12 -18.54 -9.73
C ASP A 86 8.21 -18.75 -10.95
N GLU A 87 6.89 -18.75 -10.75
CA GLU A 87 5.93 -18.88 -11.84
C GLU A 87 6.04 -17.71 -12.84
N LEU A 88 6.34 -16.49 -12.37
CA LEU A 88 6.62 -15.35 -13.24
C LEU A 88 7.84 -15.63 -14.12
N LEU A 89 8.95 -16.10 -13.55
CA LEU A 89 10.18 -16.40 -14.28
C LEU A 89 9.99 -17.54 -15.29
N GLU A 90 9.24 -18.58 -14.94
CA GLU A 90 8.94 -19.70 -15.83
C GLU A 90 8.17 -19.25 -17.09
N ASN A 91 7.33 -18.24 -16.98
CA ASN A 91 6.50 -17.76 -18.08
C ASN A 91 7.11 -16.55 -18.81
N LEU A 92 8.01 -15.80 -18.17
CA LEU A 92 8.58 -14.57 -18.73
C LEU A 92 9.82 -14.89 -19.61
N PRO A 93 9.85 -14.48 -20.89
CA PRO A 93 11.04 -14.63 -21.73
C PRO A 93 12.31 -14.00 -21.11
N GLU A 94 13.48 -14.63 -21.31
CA GLU A 94 14.76 -14.17 -20.77
C GLU A 94 15.03 -12.68 -21.04
N THR A 95 14.71 -12.20 -22.21
CA THR A 95 14.88 -10.80 -22.61
C THR A 95 14.11 -9.82 -21.74
N TYR A 96 13.02 -10.27 -21.11
CA TYR A 96 12.26 -9.47 -20.12
C TYR A 96 12.70 -9.75 -18.70
N GLN A 97 13.21 -10.95 -18.39
CA GLN A 97 13.76 -11.25 -17.07
C GLN A 97 14.94 -10.33 -16.73
N GLU A 98 15.82 -10.05 -17.69
CA GLU A 98 16.93 -9.11 -17.55
C GLU A 98 16.50 -7.67 -17.26
N ARG A 99 15.23 -7.34 -17.50
CA ARG A 99 14.65 -6.00 -17.26
C ARG A 99 13.97 -5.90 -15.90
N LEU A 100 13.92 -6.99 -15.11
CA LEU A 100 13.33 -7.00 -13.79
C LEU A 100 14.14 -6.15 -12.81
N VAL A 101 13.46 -5.27 -12.10
CA VAL A 101 14.05 -4.42 -11.08
C VAL A 101 13.13 -4.32 -9.86
N SER A 102 13.67 -4.00 -8.71
CA SER A 102 12.84 -3.70 -7.54
C SER A 102 11.96 -2.46 -7.76
N ALA A 103 10.68 -2.57 -7.44
CA ALA A 103 9.74 -1.46 -7.36
C ALA A 103 9.77 -0.73 -6.00
N GLU A 104 10.72 -1.05 -5.11
CA GLU A 104 10.86 -0.52 -3.75
C GLU A 104 10.68 1.00 -3.69
N LYS A 105 11.43 1.74 -4.52
CA LYS A 105 11.35 3.20 -4.52
C LYS A 105 9.97 3.75 -4.91
N LEU A 106 9.23 3.04 -5.77
CA LEU A 106 7.88 3.42 -6.14
C LEU A 106 6.92 3.17 -4.96
N ALA A 107 7.03 2.01 -4.31
CA ALA A 107 6.20 1.65 -3.17
C ALA A 107 6.44 2.60 -1.98
N ILE A 108 7.70 2.87 -1.64
CA ILE A 108 8.09 3.80 -0.57
C ILE A 108 7.60 5.21 -0.87
N GLY A 109 7.89 5.72 -2.08
CA GLY A 109 7.46 7.06 -2.48
C GLY A 109 5.95 7.25 -2.42
N TRP A 110 5.18 6.20 -2.76
CA TRP A 110 3.72 6.24 -2.62
C TRP A 110 3.29 6.25 -1.14
N LEU A 111 3.89 5.42 -0.30
CA LEU A 111 3.58 5.35 1.14
C LEU A 111 3.94 6.65 1.87
N GLU A 112 4.99 7.35 1.45
CA GLU A 112 5.44 8.61 2.05
C GLU A 112 4.69 9.84 1.52
N THR A 113 4.04 9.72 0.36
CA THR A 113 3.33 10.87 -0.25
C THR A 113 2.00 11.11 0.43
N ARG A 114 1.73 12.37 0.74
CA ARG A 114 0.46 12.86 1.30
C ARG A 114 -0.17 13.87 0.34
N SER A 115 -1.47 13.75 0.18
CA SER A 115 -2.24 14.75 -0.58
C SER A 115 -2.37 16.06 0.19
N LYS A 116 -2.69 17.15 -0.51
CA LYS A 116 -2.97 18.45 0.13
C LYS A 116 -4.11 18.36 1.14
N MET A 117 -5.09 17.50 0.88
CA MET A 117 -6.24 17.29 1.77
C MET A 117 -5.84 16.54 3.05
N GLU A 118 -5.06 15.47 2.91
CA GLU A 118 -4.50 14.74 4.04
C GLU A 118 -3.62 15.65 4.90
N MET A 119 -2.79 16.51 4.30
CA MET A 119 -1.94 17.44 5.05
C MET A 119 -2.74 18.47 5.86
N LYS A 120 -3.92 18.88 5.38
CA LYS A 120 -4.82 19.74 6.17
C LYS A 120 -5.40 19.02 7.39
N LEU A 121 -5.80 17.76 7.19
CA LEU A 121 -6.33 16.91 8.25
C LEU A 121 -5.22 16.54 9.25
N TYR A 122 -4.04 16.22 8.76
CA TYR A 122 -2.89 15.82 9.57
C TYR A 122 -2.52 16.88 10.62
N LYS A 123 -2.52 18.16 10.23
CA LYS A 123 -2.28 19.26 11.19
C LYS A 123 -3.27 19.26 12.34
N LYS A 124 -4.55 18.98 12.06
CA LYS A 124 -5.58 18.89 13.10
C LYS A 124 -5.36 17.71 14.02
N LEU A 125 -5.03 16.54 13.46
CA LEU A 125 -4.76 15.34 14.23
C LEU A 125 -3.53 15.49 15.12
N VAL A 126 -2.46 16.09 14.62
CA VAL A 126 -1.26 16.38 15.39
C VAL A 126 -1.61 17.32 16.58
N LYS A 127 -2.40 18.37 16.33
CA LYS A 127 -2.83 19.26 17.42
C LYS A 127 -3.63 18.51 18.49
N ILE A 128 -4.62 17.70 18.10
CA ILE A 128 -5.41 16.91 19.02
C ILE A 128 -4.51 15.98 19.86
N THR A 129 -3.54 15.33 19.21
CA THR A 129 -2.59 14.45 19.91
C THR A 129 -1.78 15.21 20.95
N HIS A 130 -1.28 16.40 20.62
CA HIS A 130 -0.57 17.26 21.58
C HIS A 130 -1.48 17.71 22.71
N ASP A 131 -2.71 18.13 22.41
CA ASP A 131 -3.68 18.57 23.44
C ASP A 131 -3.99 17.42 24.43
N ILE A 132 -4.11 16.17 23.95
CA ILE A 132 -4.31 14.99 24.81
C ILE A 132 -3.08 14.74 25.69
N ILE A 133 -1.88 14.83 25.13
CA ILE A 133 -0.61 14.64 25.86
C ILE A 133 -0.47 15.72 26.93
N ASP A 134 -0.65 16.98 26.58
CA ASP A 134 -0.52 18.10 27.49
C ASP A 134 -1.51 17.99 28.65
N GLU A 135 -2.76 17.59 28.39
CA GLU A 135 -3.75 17.36 29.44
C GLU A 135 -3.39 16.15 30.31
N ALA A 136 -2.96 15.03 29.71
CA ALA A 136 -2.59 13.80 30.42
C ALA A 136 -1.44 14.03 31.42
N PHE A 137 -0.50 14.91 31.07
CA PHE A 137 0.63 15.24 31.94
C PHE A 137 0.44 16.53 32.76
N SER A 138 -0.80 17.01 32.89
CA SER A 138 -1.12 18.17 33.69
C SER A 138 -1.42 17.83 35.14
N ALA A 139 -1.39 18.84 36.01
CA ALA A 139 -1.83 18.73 37.41
C ALA A 139 -3.33 18.40 37.56
N ASN A 140 -4.11 18.51 36.49
CA ASN A 140 -5.54 18.12 36.52
C ASN A 140 -5.71 16.59 36.50
N VAL A 141 -4.75 15.86 35.94
CA VAL A 141 -4.76 14.41 35.81
C VAL A 141 -3.78 13.74 36.77
N ILE A 142 -2.59 14.33 36.94
CA ILE A 142 -1.56 13.75 37.80
C ILE A 142 -1.70 14.26 39.24
N GLN A 143 -1.97 13.34 40.15
CA GLN A 143 -1.90 13.53 41.58
C GLN A 143 -0.66 12.83 42.11
N THR A 144 0.30 13.61 42.63
CA THR A 144 1.59 13.10 43.11
C THR A 144 1.41 12.04 44.18
N GLY A 145 2.03 10.90 44.02
CA GLY A 145 1.95 9.74 44.95
C GLY A 145 0.68 8.90 44.82
N ILE A 146 -0.23 9.23 43.86
CA ILE A 146 -1.50 8.49 43.65
C ILE A 146 -1.57 7.99 42.21
N THR A 147 -1.44 8.89 41.21
CA THR A 147 -1.59 8.55 39.79
C THR A 147 -0.48 7.65 39.31
N THR A 148 -0.85 6.52 38.74
CA THR A 148 0.07 5.56 38.13
C THR A 148 0.24 5.84 36.61
N THR A 149 1.23 5.24 36.01
CA THR A 149 1.41 5.29 34.54
C THR A 149 0.23 4.64 33.81
N GLU A 150 -0.38 3.62 34.39
CA GLU A 150 -1.56 2.96 33.84
C GLU A 150 -2.78 3.88 33.83
N ASP A 151 -2.99 4.67 34.86
CA ASP A 151 -4.06 5.67 34.91
C ASP A 151 -3.94 6.70 33.81
N ILE A 152 -2.71 7.14 33.50
CA ILE A 152 -2.42 8.05 32.36
C ILE A 152 -2.74 7.39 31.03
N VAL A 153 -2.37 6.13 30.84
CA VAL A 153 -2.70 5.36 29.61
C VAL A 153 -4.22 5.26 29.44
N TRP A 154 -4.95 4.91 30.50
CA TRP A 154 -6.40 4.84 30.44
C TRP A 154 -7.06 6.20 30.18
N PHE A 155 -6.54 7.26 30.77
CA PHE A 155 -7.00 8.63 30.50
C PHE A 155 -6.85 8.98 29.00
N MET A 156 -5.68 8.73 28.41
CA MET A 156 -5.46 9.00 26.98
C MET A 156 -6.37 8.17 26.08
N ARG A 157 -6.59 6.90 26.40
CA ARG A 157 -7.53 6.02 25.67
C ARG A 157 -8.95 6.54 25.73
N GLN A 158 -9.40 6.95 26.93
CA GLN A 158 -10.73 7.50 27.10
C GLN A 158 -10.91 8.79 26.30
N LYS A 159 -9.92 9.69 26.31
CA LYS A 159 -9.97 10.92 25.51
C LYS A 159 -10.07 10.65 24.00
N VAL A 160 -9.32 9.68 23.48
CA VAL A 160 -9.42 9.27 22.08
C VAL A 160 -10.84 8.78 21.76
N THR A 161 -11.41 7.94 22.64
CA THR A 161 -12.78 7.42 22.50
C THR A 161 -13.82 8.54 22.55
N ASP A 162 -13.71 9.47 23.51
CA ASP A 162 -14.63 10.61 23.67
C ASP A 162 -14.63 11.53 22.44
N LEU A 163 -13.50 11.64 21.76
CA LEU A 163 -13.35 12.39 20.51
C LEU A 163 -13.82 11.61 19.27
N GLY A 164 -14.28 10.37 19.42
CA GLY A 164 -14.69 9.50 18.31
C GLY A 164 -13.55 9.14 17.38
N LEU A 165 -12.31 9.08 17.88
CA LEU A 165 -11.12 8.74 17.15
C LEU A 165 -10.70 7.30 17.43
N GLU A 166 -9.88 6.77 16.52
CA GLU A 166 -9.24 5.45 16.65
C GLU A 166 -7.71 5.61 16.63
N THR A 167 -7.01 4.75 17.34
CA THR A 167 -5.55 4.69 17.33
C THR A 167 -5.08 3.61 16.36
N TRP A 168 -3.90 3.78 15.76
CA TRP A 168 -3.27 2.76 14.94
C TRP A 168 -2.84 1.52 15.75
N PHE A 169 -2.43 1.74 16.98
CA PHE A 169 -2.08 0.70 17.96
C PHE A 169 -2.51 1.18 19.33
N HIS A 170 -2.63 0.25 20.26
CA HIS A 170 -2.95 0.61 21.64
C HIS A 170 -1.74 1.28 22.30
N PRO A 171 -1.93 2.44 22.90
CA PRO A 171 -0.89 3.10 23.69
C PRO A 171 -0.48 2.30 24.90
#